data_266cd6cdd144b087c20671c9df263a1a
#
_entry.id   266cd6cdd144b087c20671c9df263a1a
#
_cell.length_a   1.000
_cell.length_b   1.000
_cell.length_c   1.000
_cell.angle_alpha   90.00
_cell.angle_beta   90.00
_cell.angle_gamma   90.00
#
_symmetry.space_group_name_H-M   'P 1'
#
loop_
_entity.id
_entity.type
_entity.pdbx_description
1 polymer ?
#
loop_
_entity_poly.entity_id
_entity_poly.type
_entity_poly.pdbx_seq_one_letter_code
_entity_poly.pdbx_strand_id
1 'polypeptide(L)'
;QIFPDNKSVEHDANEILDTVKTCMQYVIKDTEIESIKSIGITNQRETTVAWSKSTGEPLYNAIVWQDTRTQDICDELIADESLSSLFEKTGLPIATYFSLSKILWLIRNVPNIKNSLEDDVCFGTIDSWLIYNLTGNFYTDVTNASRTLLYDLYDMEWCSDLLVKLDIPINSLPQVKPSFSNFGEMKEIIPGVPVTAILGDQQAALFGQNCICLLYTSPSP
;
A
#
# COMPACT_ATOMS: atom_id res chain seq x y z
N GLN A 1 -3.20 17.28 -1.34
CA GLN A 1 -2.13 17.09 -0.34
C GLN A 1 -2.32 18.04 0.82
N ILE A 2 -2.05 17.53 2.02
CA ILE A 2 -2.11 18.25 3.30
C ILE A 2 -0.68 18.34 3.83
N PHE A 3 -0.27 19.51 4.28
CA PHE A 3 1.07 19.78 4.82
C PHE A 3 0.92 20.28 6.25
N PRO A 4 0.82 19.38 7.27
CA PRO A 4 0.69 19.78 8.67
C PRO A 4 1.87 20.62 9.18
N ASP A 5 3.06 20.33 8.69
CA ASP A 5 4.30 21.04 8.91
C ASP A 5 5.28 20.86 7.73
N ASN A 6 6.52 21.32 7.89
CA ASN A 6 7.52 21.27 6.80
C ASN A 6 8.18 19.88 6.59
N LYS A 7 7.86 18.88 7.42
CA LYS A 7 8.34 17.50 7.29
C LYS A 7 7.22 16.54 6.90
N SER A 8 5.97 16.97 7.10
CA SER A 8 4.79 16.11 7.02
C SER A 8 4.04 16.32 5.72
N VAL A 9 3.72 15.23 5.03
CA VAL A 9 2.93 15.22 3.81
C VAL A 9 1.86 14.13 3.94
N GLU A 10 0.60 14.54 3.84
CA GLU A 10 -0.55 13.66 4.03
C GLU A 10 -1.56 13.77 2.90
N HIS A 11 -2.35 12.72 2.73
CA HIS A 11 -3.58 12.70 1.93
C HIS A 11 -4.74 12.25 2.80
N ASP A 12 -5.92 12.78 2.57
CA ASP A 12 -7.16 12.19 3.05
C ASP A 12 -7.46 10.92 2.24
N ALA A 13 -7.51 9.77 2.93
CA ALA A 13 -7.73 8.49 2.27
C ALA A 13 -9.16 8.37 1.73
N ASN A 14 -10.16 8.97 2.39
CA ASN A 14 -11.53 9.01 1.92
C ASN A 14 -11.66 9.89 0.66
N GLU A 15 -10.97 11.04 0.61
CA GLU A 15 -10.93 11.89 -0.58
C GLU A 15 -10.38 11.12 -1.80
N ILE A 16 -9.33 10.29 -1.59
CA ILE A 16 -8.80 9.43 -2.66
C ILE A 16 -9.86 8.44 -3.14
N LEU A 17 -10.53 7.74 -2.23
CA LEU A 17 -11.56 6.75 -2.56
C LEU A 17 -12.74 7.39 -3.29
N ASP A 18 -13.22 8.52 -2.80
CA ASP A 18 -14.34 9.25 -3.39
C ASP A 18 -14.01 9.79 -4.79
N THR A 19 -12.77 10.26 -4.97
CA THR A 19 -12.26 10.70 -6.27
C THR A 19 -12.23 9.53 -7.26
N VAL A 20 -11.73 8.37 -6.85
CA VAL A 20 -11.71 7.15 -7.68
C VAL A 20 -13.15 6.76 -8.06
N LYS A 21 -14.07 6.70 -7.08
CA LYS A 21 -15.48 6.37 -7.33
C LYS A 21 -16.13 7.35 -8.30
N THR A 22 -15.88 8.65 -8.12
CA THR A 22 -16.42 9.71 -8.99
C THR A 22 -15.87 9.59 -10.42
N CYS A 23 -14.56 9.38 -10.58
CA CYS A 23 -13.95 9.18 -11.88
C CYS A 23 -14.50 7.94 -12.59
N MET A 24 -14.66 6.83 -11.86
CA MET A 24 -15.27 5.61 -12.40
C MET A 24 -16.69 5.88 -12.90
N GLN A 25 -17.55 6.49 -12.09
CA GLN A 25 -18.92 6.84 -12.47
C GLN A 25 -18.97 7.72 -13.71
N TYR A 26 -18.04 8.67 -13.81
CA TYR A 26 -17.96 9.56 -14.97
C TYR A 26 -17.58 8.81 -16.26
N VAL A 27 -16.57 7.95 -16.19
CA VAL A 27 -16.06 7.22 -17.38
C VAL A 27 -17.07 6.19 -17.88
N ILE A 28 -17.83 5.53 -16.98
CA ILE A 28 -18.79 4.50 -17.39
C ILE A 28 -20.14 5.04 -17.83
N LYS A 29 -20.39 6.35 -17.68
CA LYS A 29 -21.69 6.98 -17.95
C LYS A 29 -22.24 6.68 -19.34
N ASP A 30 -21.35 6.64 -20.34
CA ASP A 30 -21.67 6.39 -21.74
C ASP A 30 -21.14 5.03 -22.23
N THR A 31 -20.88 4.10 -21.30
CA THR A 31 -20.29 2.79 -21.58
C THR A 31 -21.30 1.70 -21.24
N GLU A 32 -21.46 0.70 -22.12
CA GLU A 32 -22.21 -0.52 -21.79
C GLU A 32 -21.45 -1.29 -20.71
N ILE A 33 -22.01 -1.39 -19.49
CA ILE A 33 -21.35 -2.03 -18.35
C ILE A 33 -20.94 -3.46 -18.67
N GLU A 34 -21.75 -4.20 -19.42
CA GLU A 34 -21.48 -5.57 -19.86
C GLU A 34 -20.23 -5.70 -20.76
N SER A 35 -19.79 -4.58 -21.34
CA SER A 35 -18.56 -4.53 -22.15
C SER A 35 -17.31 -4.47 -21.28
N ILE A 36 -17.41 -4.05 -20.01
CA ILE A 36 -16.28 -3.93 -19.08
C ILE A 36 -15.95 -5.34 -18.54
N LYS A 37 -14.77 -5.85 -18.86
CA LYS A 37 -14.38 -7.22 -18.51
C LYS A 37 -13.55 -7.32 -17.24
N SER A 38 -12.79 -6.28 -16.91
CA SER A 38 -11.93 -6.25 -15.74
C SER A 38 -11.46 -4.84 -15.42
N ILE A 39 -10.91 -4.69 -14.20
CA ILE A 39 -10.29 -3.46 -13.69
C ILE A 39 -8.85 -3.77 -13.35
N GLY A 40 -7.95 -2.83 -13.66
CA GLY A 40 -6.60 -2.77 -13.15
C GLY A 40 -6.42 -1.56 -12.26
N ILE A 41 -5.66 -1.71 -11.18
CA ILE A 41 -5.30 -0.62 -10.25
C ILE A 41 -3.81 -0.32 -10.38
N THR A 42 -3.48 0.95 -10.45
CA THR A 42 -2.12 1.44 -10.29
C THR A 42 -2.11 2.58 -9.28
N ASN A 43 -1.03 2.72 -8.52
CA ASN A 43 -0.95 3.67 -7.42
C ASN A 43 0.48 4.14 -7.19
N GLN A 44 0.61 5.31 -6.58
CA GLN A 44 1.87 5.71 -5.93
C GLN A 44 2.17 4.73 -4.79
N ARG A 45 3.35 4.11 -4.84
CA ARG A 45 3.76 3.13 -3.83
C ARG A 45 4.13 3.81 -2.50
N GLU A 46 4.43 3.05 -1.48
CA GLU A 46 4.96 3.44 -0.17
C GLU A 46 4.05 4.35 0.68
N THR A 47 3.10 5.06 0.06
CA THR A 47 2.10 5.86 0.81
C THR A 47 1.26 4.93 1.68
N THR A 48 1.28 5.17 2.99
CA THR A 48 0.75 4.25 3.99
C THR A 48 -0.58 4.74 4.53
N VAL A 49 -1.57 3.85 4.52
CA VAL A 49 -2.90 4.06 5.10
C VAL A 49 -3.07 3.10 6.28
N ALA A 50 -3.69 3.58 7.36
CA ALA A 50 -4.17 2.75 8.46
C ALA A 50 -5.68 2.92 8.60
N TRP A 51 -6.42 1.81 8.70
CA TRP A 51 -7.88 1.84 8.82
C TRP A 51 -8.39 0.75 9.77
N SER A 52 -9.61 0.95 10.27
CA SER A 52 -10.32 -0.06 11.06
C SER A 52 -10.80 -1.18 10.14
N LYS A 53 -10.48 -2.43 10.51
CA LYS A 53 -10.92 -3.62 9.79
C LYS A 53 -12.43 -3.81 9.87
N SER A 54 -13.03 -3.47 11.01
CA SER A 54 -14.47 -3.65 11.23
C SER A 54 -15.32 -2.61 10.52
N THR A 55 -14.86 -1.37 10.42
CA THR A 55 -15.64 -0.26 9.84
C THR A 55 -15.20 0.11 8.43
N GLY A 56 -13.95 -0.18 8.05
CA GLY A 56 -13.34 0.30 6.81
C GLY A 56 -12.94 1.78 6.84
N GLU A 57 -13.06 2.47 7.97
CA GLU A 57 -12.77 3.89 8.10
C GLU A 57 -11.28 4.14 8.40
N PRO A 58 -10.65 5.16 7.79
CA PRO A 58 -9.27 5.50 8.08
C PRO A 58 -9.12 5.98 9.52
N LEU A 59 -8.07 5.50 10.19
CA LEU A 59 -7.73 5.87 11.57
C LEU A 59 -6.82 7.10 11.63
N TYR A 60 -6.21 7.44 10.52
CA TYR A 60 -5.35 8.61 10.33
C TYR A 60 -5.27 8.95 8.83
N ASN A 61 -4.85 10.17 8.49
CA ASN A 61 -4.55 10.53 7.10
C ASN A 61 -3.47 9.61 6.53
N ALA A 62 -3.53 9.31 5.24
CA ALA A 62 -2.48 8.56 4.55
C ALA A 62 -1.15 9.33 4.60
N ILE A 63 -0.10 8.72 5.15
CA ILE A 63 1.24 9.31 5.19
C ILE A 63 1.92 9.06 3.84
N VAL A 64 2.22 10.14 3.13
CA VAL A 64 2.73 10.09 1.75
C VAL A 64 4.20 9.65 1.73
N TRP A 65 4.64 9.04 0.63
CA TRP A 65 6.03 8.58 0.42
C TRP A 65 7.08 9.70 0.59
N GLN A 66 6.72 10.97 0.34
CA GLN A 66 7.58 12.14 0.50
C GLN A 66 7.76 12.60 1.95
N ASP A 67 6.96 12.05 2.87
CA ASP A 67 6.97 12.43 4.28
C ASP A 67 8.27 12.04 4.97
N THR A 68 8.84 12.95 5.74
CA THR A 68 10.13 12.76 6.42
C THR A 68 10.04 12.81 7.95
N ARG A 69 8.80 12.83 8.51
CA ARG A 69 8.58 12.88 9.97
C ARG A 69 9.18 11.69 10.71
N THR A 70 9.42 10.57 10.02
CA THR A 70 9.86 9.31 10.60
C THR A 70 11.39 9.15 10.65
N GLN A 71 12.16 10.23 10.47
CA GLN A 71 13.62 10.15 10.43
C GLN A 71 14.20 9.54 11.72
N ASP A 72 13.71 9.98 12.88
CA ASP A 72 14.19 9.46 14.17
C ASP A 72 13.96 7.95 14.30
N ILE A 73 12.83 7.43 13.77
CA ILE A 73 12.55 5.98 13.73
C ILE A 73 13.54 5.26 12.81
N CYS A 74 13.85 5.84 11.66
CA CYS A 74 14.86 5.28 10.76
C CYS A 74 16.24 5.21 11.42
N ASP A 75 16.62 6.25 12.16
CA ASP A 75 17.91 6.31 12.87
C ASP A 75 17.95 5.24 13.99
N GLU A 76 16.85 5.02 14.72
CA GLU A 76 16.72 3.93 15.70
C GLU A 76 16.89 2.55 15.04
N LEU A 77 16.22 2.31 13.92
CA LEU A 77 16.29 1.03 13.19
C LEU A 77 17.68 0.76 12.63
N ILE A 78 18.41 1.80 12.18
CA ILE A 78 19.80 1.69 11.71
C ILE A 78 20.74 1.37 12.86
N ALA A 79 20.52 1.93 14.05
CA ALA A 79 21.35 1.69 15.22
C ALA A 79 21.17 0.30 15.83
N ASP A 80 20.08 -0.39 15.53
CA ASP A 80 19.83 -1.76 16.00
C ASP A 80 20.48 -2.80 15.07
N GLU A 81 21.74 -3.16 15.37
CA GLU A 81 22.49 -4.16 14.61
C GLU A 81 21.78 -5.52 14.52
N SER A 82 20.88 -5.85 15.48
CA SER A 82 20.13 -7.11 15.48
C SER A 82 19.11 -7.22 14.34
N LEU A 83 18.78 -6.11 13.70
CA LEU A 83 17.85 -6.02 12.56
C LEU A 83 18.54 -6.08 11.20
N SER A 84 19.86 -5.85 11.16
CA SER A 84 20.62 -5.70 9.91
C SER A 84 20.36 -6.85 8.91
N SER A 85 20.54 -8.10 9.35
CA SER A 85 20.33 -9.28 8.50
C SER A 85 18.89 -9.47 8.01
N LEU A 86 17.90 -8.95 8.77
CA LEU A 86 16.50 -9.02 8.38
C LEU A 86 16.18 -7.97 7.30
N PHE A 87 16.78 -6.79 7.39
CA PHE A 87 16.61 -5.78 6.34
C PHE A 87 17.30 -6.16 5.03
N GLU A 88 18.40 -6.91 5.05
CA GLU A 88 19.03 -7.43 3.84
C GLU A 88 18.05 -8.25 2.98
N LYS A 89 17.12 -9.00 3.60
CA LYS A 89 16.11 -9.77 2.90
C LYS A 89 15.15 -8.90 2.09
N THR A 90 14.95 -7.65 2.48
CA THR A 90 14.05 -6.72 1.77
C THR A 90 14.68 -6.07 0.55
N GLY A 91 16.01 -6.10 0.44
CA GLY A 91 16.78 -5.45 -0.64
C GLY A 91 16.70 -3.91 -0.64
N LEU A 92 16.23 -3.30 0.46
CA LEU A 92 16.03 -1.86 0.57
C LEU A 92 16.88 -1.24 1.70
N PRO A 93 17.38 -0.02 1.52
CA PRO A 93 17.96 0.73 2.63
C PRO A 93 16.87 1.20 3.60
N ILE A 94 17.21 1.36 4.89
CA ILE A 94 16.28 1.96 5.85
C ILE A 94 16.18 3.46 5.55
N ALA A 95 14.98 3.92 5.24
CA ALA A 95 14.72 5.32 4.93
C ALA A 95 13.24 5.69 5.18
N THR A 96 12.98 6.97 5.40
CA THR A 96 11.63 7.52 5.59
C THR A 96 10.71 7.30 4.41
N TYR A 97 11.27 7.03 3.25
CA TYR A 97 10.56 6.78 2.00
C TYR A 97 9.61 5.58 2.09
N PHE A 98 10.01 4.49 2.77
CA PHE A 98 9.29 3.23 2.80
C PHE A 98 8.20 3.17 3.87
N SER A 99 7.25 2.22 3.71
CA SER A 99 6.04 2.16 4.55
C SER A 99 6.33 1.80 6.01
N LEU A 100 7.33 0.97 6.30
CA LEU A 100 7.63 0.49 7.66
C LEU A 100 7.75 1.64 8.68
N SER A 101 8.57 2.64 8.37
CA SER A 101 8.78 3.76 9.31
C SER A 101 7.50 4.53 9.61
N LYS A 102 6.59 4.62 8.62
CA LYS A 102 5.27 5.25 8.77
C LYS A 102 4.33 4.40 9.60
N ILE A 103 4.34 3.07 9.41
CA ILE A 103 3.58 2.13 10.24
C ILE A 103 4.00 2.25 11.71
N LEU A 104 5.31 2.23 11.99
CA LEU A 104 5.82 2.39 13.35
C LEU A 104 5.45 3.75 13.95
N TRP A 105 5.51 4.81 13.15
CA TRP A 105 5.09 6.13 13.59
C TRP A 105 3.59 6.15 13.97
N LEU A 106 2.74 5.55 13.14
CA LEU A 106 1.30 5.45 13.38
C LEU A 106 1.00 4.67 14.66
N ILE A 107 1.67 3.53 14.88
CA ILE A 107 1.52 2.73 16.11
C ILE A 107 1.94 3.53 17.35
N ARG A 108 3.03 4.31 17.26
CA ARG A 108 3.57 5.08 18.39
C ARG A 108 2.75 6.32 18.71
N ASN A 109 2.19 6.99 17.71
CA ASN A 109 1.64 8.35 17.85
C ASN A 109 0.11 8.44 17.74
N VAL A 110 -0.57 7.40 17.25
CA VAL A 110 -2.04 7.40 17.11
C VAL A 110 -2.65 6.45 18.14
N PRO A 111 -3.27 6.98 19.24
CA PRO A 111 -3.76 6.14 20.34
C PRO A 111 -4.77 5.07 19.91
N ASN A 112 -5.66 5.37 18.98
CA ASN A 112 -6.66 4.43 18.50
C ASN A 112 -6.00 3.25 17.78
N ILE A 113 -4.92 3.47 17.01
CA ILE A 113 -4.16 2.41 16.35
C ILE A 113 -3.48 1.55 17.39
N LYS A 114 -2.77 2.15 18.34
CA LYS A 114 -2.07 1.41 19.40
C LYS A 114 -3.00 0.53 20.23
N ASN A 115 -4.18 1.02 20.57
CA ASN A 115 -5.13 0.31 21.42
C ASN A 115 -5.87 -0.84 20.71
N SER A 116 -5.97 -0.82 19.39
CA SER A 116 -6.69 -1.81 18.59
C SER A 116 -5.80 -2.60 17.64
N LEU A 117 -4.48 -2.52 17.82
CA LEU A 117 -3.48 -3.04 16.88
C LEU A 117 -3.66 -4.53 16.57
N GLU A 118 -3.94 -5.34 17.58
CA GLU A 118 -4.10 -6.80 17.43
C GLU A 118 -5.42 -7.21 16.76
N ASP A 119 -6.47 -6.42 16.95
CA ASP A 119 -7.83 -6.87 16.65
C ASP A 119 -8.44 -6.20 15.42
N ASP A 120 -8.25 -4.88 15.25
CA ASP A 120 -9.06 -4.08 14.33
C ASP A 120 -8.26 -3.11 13.44
N VAL A 121 -6.94 -3.23 13.35
CA VAL A 121 -6.12 -2.37 12.50
C VAL A 121 -5.67 -3.09 11.25
N CYS A 122 -5.85 -2.43 10.11
CA CYS A 122 -5.23 -2.77 8.83
C CYS A 122 -4.23 -1.69 8.44
N PHE A 123 -3.04 -2.09 8.00
CA PHE A 123 -2.07 -1.24 7.33
C PHE A 123 -1.93 -1.68 5.87
N GLY A 124 -1.82 -0.73 4.98
CA GLY A 124 -1.58 -1.02 3.57
C GLY A 124 -1.13 0.21 2.80
N THR A 125 -0.78 -0.01 1.57
CA THR A 125 -0.56 1.03 0.57
C THR A 125 -1.89 1.38 -0.10
N ILE A 126 -1.90 2.40 -0.96
CA ILE A 126 -3.13 2.92 -1.58
C ILE A 126 -3.90 1.84 -2.35
N ASP A 127 -3.20 0.90 -3.00
CA ASP A 127 -3.83 -0.25 -3.66
C ASP A 127 -4.65 -1.11 -2.69
N SER A 128 -4.07 -1.47 -1.54
CA SER A 128 -4.76 -2.25 -0.51
C SER A 128 -5.97 -1.52 0.05
N TRP A 129 -5.85 -0.21 0.27
CA TRP A 129 -6.95 0.66 0.69
C TRP A 129 -8.11 0.64 -0.33
N LEU A 130 -7.79 0.81 -1.61
CA LEU A 130 -8.78 0.78 -2.68
C LEU A 130 -9.42 -0.60 -2.81
N ILE A 131 -8.63 -1.68 -2.84
CA ILE A 131 -9.15 -3.05 -2.93
C ILE A 131 -10.08 -3.35 -1.76
N TYR A 132 -9.68 -2.99 -0.54
CA TYR A 132 -10.51 -3.22 0.64
C TYR A 132 -11.89 -2.57 0.51
N ASN A 133 -11.93 -1.31 0.12
CA ASN A 133 -13.18 -0.58 0.00
C ASN A 133 -14.01 -0.94 -1.22
N LEU A 134 -13.38 -1.28 -2.34
CA LEU A 134 -14.07 -1.60 -3.58
C LEU A 134 -14.56 -3.05 -3.66
N THR A 135 -13.82 -4.00 -3.04
CA THR A 135 -14.12 -5.44 -3.13
C THR A 135 -14.40 -6.10 -1.79
N GLY A 136 -13.97 -5.51 -0.67
CA GLY A 136 -14.03 -6.08 0.67
C GLY A 136 -12.92 -7.08 0.98
N ASN A 137 -11.94 -7.22 0.10
CA ASN A 137 -10.80 -8.10 0.31
C ASN A 137 -9.57 -7.31 0.77
N PHE A 138 -8.73 -7.94 1.58
CA PHE A 138 -7.52 -7.31 2.09
C PHE A 138 -6.30 -7.90 1.38
N TYR A 139 -5.98 -7.33 0.22
CA TYR A 139 -4.93 -7.78 -0.68
C TYR A 139 -4.00 -6.64 -1.10
N THR A 140 -2.79 -7.02 -1.46
CA THR A 140 -1.80 -6.19 -2.18
C THR A 140 -1.09 -7.06 -3.21
N ASP A 141 -0.28 -6.44 -4.07
CA ASP A 141 0.57 -7.16 -5.01
C ASP A 141 2.06 -7.12 -4.60
N VAL A 142 2.86 -7.95 -5.26
CA VAL A 142 4.32 -8.04 -5.02
C VAL A 142 5.06 -6.72 -5.29
N THR A 143 4.58 -5.89 -6.23
CA THR A 143 5.26 -4.63 -6.58
C THR A 143 5.05 -3.54 -5.52
N ASN A 144 3.93 -3.57 -4.81
CA ASN A 144 3.66 -2.71 -3.65
C ASN A 144 4.31 -3.28 -2.38
N ALA A 145 4.12 -4.58 -2.10
CA ALA A 145 4.69 -5.24 -0.92
C ALA A 145 6.22 -5.08 -0.85
N SER A 146 6.92 -5.27 -1.98
CA SER A 146 8.38 -5.14 -2.06
C SER A 146 8.92 -3.74 -1.70
N ARG A 147 8.06 -2.73 -1.61
CA ARG A 147 8.44 -1.35 -1.27
C ARG A 147 8.09 -0.96 0.16
N THR A 148 7.63 -1.90 0.96
CA THR A 148 7.21 -1.61 2.35
C THR A 148 8.36 -1.65 3.37
N LEU A 149 9.50 -2.23 3.04
CA LEU A 149 10.61 -2.60 3.95
C LEU A 149 10.20 -3.72 4.94
N LEU A 150 9.15 -4.48 4.62
CA LEU A 150 8.62 -5.60 5.43
C LEU A 150 8.55 -6.92 4.66
N TYR A 151 8.85 -6.90 3.36
CA TYR A 151 8.67 -8.03 2.45
C TYR A 151 10.00 -8.72 2.14
N ASP A 152 10.05 -10.03 2.39
CA ASP A 152 11.20 -10.88 2.05
C ASP A 152 11.17 -11.17 0.53
N LEU A 153 12.20 -10.72 -0.19
CA LEU A 153 12.30 -10.90 -1.65
C LEU A 153 12.71 -12.32 -2.05
N TYR A 154 13.27 -13.10 -1.15
CA TYR A 154 13.69 -14.47 -1.42
C TYR A 154 12.54 -15.45 -1.22
N ASP A 155 11.82 -15.31 -0.12
CA ASP A 155 10.70 -16.19 0.22
C ASP A 155 9.37 -15.70 -0.39
N MET A 156 9.34 -14.47 -0.93
CA MET A 156 8.16 -13.82 -1.54
C MET A 156 6.96 -13.73 -0.57
N GLU A 157 7.26 -13.40 0.69
CA GLU A 157 6.25 -13.24 1.76
C GLU A 157 6.64 -12.12 2.75
N TRP A 158 5.75 -11.79 3.67
CA TRP A 158 6.07 -10.87 4.76
C TRP A 158 7.16 -11.46 5.66
N CYS A 159 8.21 -10.67 5.95
CA CYS A 159 9.32 -11.08 6.82
C CYS A 159 8.85 -11.26 8.27
N SER A 160 8.39 -12.46 8.61
CA SER A 160 7.79 -12.78 9.91
C SER A 160 8.71 -12.46 11.08
N ASP A 161 10.02 -12.74 10.96
CA ASP A 161 11.01 -12.46 12.00
C ASP A 161 11.11 -10.96 12.30
N LEU A 162 11.05 -10.14 11.25
CA LEU A 162 11.07 -8.68 11.37
C LEU A 162 9.78 -8.16 12.02
N LEU A 163 8.63 -8.70 11.61
CA LEU A 163 7.33 -8.33 12.18
C LEU A 163 7.26 -8.63 13.68
N VAL A 164 7.73 -9.81 14.10
CA VAL A 164 7.79 -10.19 15.52
C VAL A 164 8.71 -9.24 16.31
N LYS A 165 9.89 -8.92 15.79
CA LYS A 165 10.83 -8.00 16.46
C LYS A 165 10.31 -6.58 16.60
N LEU A 166 9.45 -6.14 15.69
CA LEU A 166 8.90 -4.79 15.66
C LEU A 166 7.48 -4.71 16.24
N ASP A 167 6.99 -5.80 16.83
CA ASP A 167 5.63 -5.90 17.40
C ASP A 167 4.53 -5.49 16.41
N ILE A 168 4.65 -5.89 15.13
CA ILE A 168 3.65 -5.66 14.10
C ILE A 168 2.89 -6.97 13.84
N PRO A 169 1.58 -7.04 14.15
CA PRO A 169 0.80 -8.24 13.89
C PRO A 169 0.71 -8.54 12.39
N ILE A 170 1.03 -9.76 11.97
CA ILE A 170 0.95 -10.15 10.56
C ILE A 170 -0.47 -9.99 10.00
N ASN A 171 -1.50 -10.17 10.82
CA ASN A 171 -2.90 -10.02 10.43
C ASN A 171 -3.31 -8.56 10.18
N SER A 172 -2.47 -7.59 10.54
CA SER A 172 -2.64 -6.18 10.22
C SER A 172 -2.11 -5.82 8.83
N LEU A 173 -1.48 -6.77 8.12
CA LEU A 173 -0.95 -6.58 6.77
C LEU A 173 -1.79 -7.36 5.73
N PRO A 174 -1.89 -6.86 4.49
CA PRO A 174 -2.67 -7.50 3.44
C PRO A 174 -2.03 -8.82 2.97
N GLN A 175 -2.84 -9.74 2.50
CA GLN A 175 -2.31 -10.92 1.80
C GLN A 175 -1.68 -10.48 0.47
N VAL A 176 -0.45 -10.89 0.24
CA VAL A 176 0.28 -10.59 -1.01
C VAL A 176 -0.12 -11.57 -2.09
N LYS A 177 -0.38 -11.05 -3.29
CA LYS A 177 -0.71 -11.82 -4.49
C LYS A 177 0.20 -11.45 -5.67
N PRO A 178 0.34 -12.32 -6.67
CA PRO A 178 0.93 -11.92 -7.95
C PRO A 178 0.17 -10.75 -8.56
N SER A 179 0.87 -9.84 -9.25
CA SER A 179 0.30 -8.59 -9.80
C SER A 179 -0.87 -8.82 -10.75
N PHE A 180 -0.89 -9.95 -11.46
CA PHE A 180 -2.01 -10.41 -12.28
C PHE A 180 -2.72 -11.57 -11.57
N SER A 181 -3.74 -11.24 -10.80
CA SER A 181 -4.51 -12.17 -9.98
C SER A 181 -5.94 -11.70 -9.83
N ASN A 182 -6.81 -12.55 -9.33
CA ASN A 182 -8.15 -12.13 -8.89
C ASN A 182 -8.05 -11.47 -7.50
N PHE A 183 -8.26 -10.16 -7.44
CA PHE A 183 -8.29 -9.37 -6.20
C PHE A 183 -9.72 -9.19 -5.65
N GLY A 184 -10.71 -9.78 -6.29
CA GLY A 184 -12.11 -9.71 -5.92
C GLY A 184 -12.97 -9.01 -6.96
N GLU A 185 -14.25 -8.96 -6.70
CA GLU A 185 -15.23 -8.31 -7.57
C GLU A 185 -15.69 -7.00 -6.95
N MET A 186 -15.94 -6.01 -7.79
CA MET A 186 -16.50 -4.73 -7.38
C MET A 186 -17.84 -4.93 -6.70
N LYS A 187 -18.05 -4.28 -5.56
CA LYS A 187 -19.33 -4.30 -4.83
C LYS A 187 -20.29 -3.22 -5.28
N GLU A 188 -19.74 -2.06 -5.66
CA GLU A 188 -20.50 -0.87 -6.04
C GLU A 188 -20.06 -0.38 -7.43
N ILE A 189 -20.77 0.56 -8.00
CA ILE A 189 -20.52 1.25 -9.30
C ILE A 189 -20.68 0.29 -10.49
N ILE A 190 -19.92 -0.80 -10.55
CA ILE A 190 -19.99 -1.86 -11.56
C ILE A 190 -19.95 -3.23 -10.89
N PRO A 191 -20.99 -3.63 -10.15
CA PRO A 191 -20.99 -4.85 -9.36
C PRO A 191 -20.71 -6.09 -10.19
N GLY A 192 -19.86 -7.00 -9.63
CA GLY A 192 -19.49 -8.25 -10.26
C GLY A 192 -18.34 -8.14 -11.27
N VAL A 193 -17.86 -6.94 -11.62
CA VAL A 193 -16.67 -6.79 -12.47
C VAL A 193 -15.42 -7.08 -11.64
N PRO A 194 -14.56 -8.04 -12.06
CA PRO A 194 -13.39 -8.42 -11.30
C PRO A 194 -12.26 -7.40 -11.39
N VAL A 195 -11.52 -7.21 -10.27
CA VAL A 195 -10.22 -6.55 -10.28
C VAL A 195 -9.16 -7.62 -10.51
N THR A 196 -8.45 -7.54 -11.64
CA THR A 196 -7.55 -8.61 -12.11
C THR A 196 -6.08 -8.23 -12.15
N ALA A 197 -5.76 -6.97 -11.88
CA ALA A 197 -4.38 -6.51 -11.85
C ALA A 197 -4.18 -5.39 -10.82
N ILE A 198 -3.05 -5.47 -10.11
CA ILE A 198 -2.50 -4.38 -9.30
C ILE A 198 -1.03 -4.24 -9.67
N LEU A 199 -0.59 -3.02 -9.90
CA LEU A 199 0.82 -2.70 -10.19
C LEU A 199 1.16 -1.34 -9.59
N GLY A 200 2.32 -1.23 -8.97
CA GLY A 200 2.88 0.09 -8.67
C GLY A 200 3.05 0.92 -9.95
N ASP A 201 2.97 2.24 -9.82
CA ASP A 201 2.98 3.19 -10.95
C ASP A 201 4.12 2.99 -11.95
N GLN A 202 5.35 2.76 -11.47
CA GLN A 202 6.51 2.53 -12.32
C GLN A 202 6.43 1.19 -13.06
N GLN A 203 5.98 0.13 -12.40
CA GLN A 203 5.78 -1.18 -13.02
C GLN A 203 4.63 -1.16 -14.03
N ALA A 204 3.56 -0.43 -13.71
CA ALA A 204 2.45 -0.24 -14.64
C ALA A 204 2.88 0.53 -15.90
N ALA A 205 3.71 1.57 -15.74
CA ALA A 205 4.26 2.31 -16.86
C ALA A 205 5.17 1.42 -17.73
N LEU A 206 6.06 0.62 -17.11
CA LEU A 206 6.94 -0.30 -17.80
C LEU A 206 6.13 -1.34 -18.62
N PHE A 207 5.13 -1.92 -17.99
CA PHE A 207 4.24 -2.88 -18.65
C PHE A 207 3.43 -2.25 -19.77
N GLY A 208 2.82 -1.08 -19.52
CA GLY A 208 2.00 -0.37 -20.50
C GLY A 208 2.78 0.10 -21.73
N GLN A 209 4.08 0.36 -21.58
CA GLN A 209 4.97 0.68 -22.70
C GLN A 209 5.60 -0.56 -23.36
N ASN A 210 5.18 -1.76 -22.94
CA ASN A 210 5.72 -3.03 -23.45
C ASN A 210 7.25 -3.16 -23.31
N CYS A 211 7.81 -2.60 -22.23
CA CYS A 211 9.25 -2.64 -21.94
C CYS A 211 9.61 -3.98 -21.28
N ILE A 212 9.54 -5.06 -22.03
CA ILE A 212 9.76 -6.45 -21.56
C ILE A 212 11.17 -6.98 -21.84
N CYS A 213 12.02 -6.19 -22.47
CA CYS A 213 13.39 -6.54 -22.76
C CYS A 213 14.36 -5.80 -21.83
N LEU A 214 15.49 -6.44 -21.45
CA LEU A 214 16.53 -5.81 -20.61
C LEU A 214 17.16 -4.54 -21.21
N LEU A 215 16.99 -4.33 -22.52
CA LEU A 215 17.48 -3.13 -23.22
C LEU A 215 16.50 -1.95 -23.14
N TYR A 216 15.26 -2.17 -22.69
CA TYR A 216 14.28 -1.11 -22.53
C TYR A 216 14.20 -0.71 -21.06
N THR A 217 14.31 0.58 -20.81
CA THR A 217 14.06 1.18 -19.51
C THR A 217 12.88 2.14 -19.62
N SER A 218 12.09 2.23 -18.56
CA SER A 218 11.09 3.32 -18.49
C SER A 218 11.84 4.65 -18.50
N PRO A 219 11.51 5.58 -19.38
CA PRO A 219 12.10 6.93 -19.29
C PRO A 219 11.70 7.50 -17.92
N SER A 220 12.72 7.81 -17.13
CA SER A 220 12.51 8.59 -15.91
C SER A 220 12.17 10.02 -16.30
N PRO A 221 11.15 10.63 -15.71
CA PRO A 221 10.89 12.05 -15.91
C PRO A 221 12.04 12.92 -15.41
#